data_c71bfad3e0545338eb0c691bfce1b30b
#
_entry.id   c71bfad3e0545338eb0c691bfce1b30b
#
_cell.length_a   1.000
_cell.length_b   1.000
_cell.length_c   1.000
_cell.angle_alpha   90.00
_cell.angle_beta   90.00
_cell.angle_gamma   90.00
#
_symmetry.space_group_name_H-M   'P 1'
#
loop_
_entity.id
_entity.type
_entity.pdbx_description
1 polymer ?
#
loop_
_entity_poly.entity_id
_entity_poly.type
_entity_poly.pdbx_seq_one_letter_code
_entity_poly.pdbx_strand_id
1 'polypeptide(L)'
;GSEMCIRDREMALELFKPFVMKKLVEDGVAHNIKSAKRMVERVNEQVWDILEEVITDHPVLLNRAPTLHRLGIQAFQPVLVEGRAIKLHPLVCTAYNADFDGDQMAVHVPLSVEAQAEARFLMLAAGNIMKPSDGKPVCVPTQDMVLGSYYLTMDKENAKGEGMYFANVDEAIMAYNVGEIAVHAAINVRMHKVVDGVEKSGIIKTTVGKILSLIYI
;
A
#
# COMPACT_ATOMS: atom_id res chain seq x y z
N GLY A 1 3.26 1.08 -2.81
CA GLY A 1 3.09 -0.32 -3.19
C GLY A 1 4.01 -1.32 -2.50
N SER A 2 4.97 -0.90 -1.70
CA SER A 2 5.84 -1.80 -0.92
C SER A 2 5.37 -2.03 0.51
N GLU A 3 4.23 -1.46 0.89
CA GLU A 3 3.67 -1.55 2.23
C GLU A 3 2.62 -2.65 2.33
N MET A 4 2.67 -3.40 3.42
CA MET A 4 1.65 -4.37 3.82
C MET A 4 1.08 -3.92 5.16
N CYS A 5 -0.25 -3.80 5.23
CA CYS A 5 -0.89 -3.44 6.49
C CYS A 5 -1.21 -4.68 7.32
N ILE A 6 -0.57 -4.82 8.46
CA ILE A 6 -0.90 -5.83 9.47
C ILE A 6 -2.00 -5.26 10.35
N ARG A 7 -3.21 -5.81 10.22
CA ARG A 7 -4.38 -5.35 10.98
C ARG A 7 -4.48 -5.90 12.39
N ASP A 8 -3.78 -6.99 12.70
CA ASP A 8 -3.80 -7.62 14.01
C ASP A 8 -2.51 -7.27 14.76
N ARG A 9 -2.61 -6.37 15.75
CA ARG A 9 -1.49 -5.98 16.61
C ARG A 9 -0.97 -7.16 17.41
N GLU A 10 -1.83 -8.09 17.82
CA GLU A 10 -1.43 -9.30 18.56
C GLU A 10 -0.61 -10.22 17.67
N MET A 11 -1.02 -10.39 16.40
CA MET A 11 -0.25 -11.16 15.41
C MET A 11 1.12 -10.50 15.15
N ALA A 12 1.17 -9.19 15.00
CA ALA A 12 2.43 -8.48 14.82
C ALA A 12 3.35 -8.65 16.04
N LEU A 13 2.80 -8.59 17.25
CA LEU A 13 3.56 -8.79 18.49
C LEU A 13 4.13 -10.21 18.57
N GLU A 14 3.37 -11.25 18.20
CA GLU A 14 3.89 -12.63 18.17
C GLU A 14 4.98 -12.81 17.10
N LEU A 15 4.82 -12.23 15.91
CA LEU A 15 5.83 -12.28 14.83
C LEU A 15 7.14 -11.60 15.22
N PHE A 16 7.06 -10.43 15.86
CA PHE A 16 8.23 -9.62 16.24
C PHE A 16 8.68 -9.82 17.69
N LYS A 17 8.10 -10.75 18.41
CA LYS A 17 8.37 -11.03 19.84
C LYS A 17 9.85 -11.10 20.21
N PRO A 18 10.72 -11.82 19.47
CA PRO A 18 12.16 -11.87 19.78
C PRO A 18 12.83 -10.48 19.71
N PHE A 19 12.46 -9.67 18.73
CA PHE A 19 13.01 -8.33 18.54
C PHE A 19 12.52 -7.35 19.59
N VAL A 20 11.23 -7.40 19.93
CA VAL A 20 10.63 -6.60 21.01
C VAL A 20 11.27 -6.93 22.35
N MET A 21 11.46 -8.23 22.68
CA MET A 21 12.12 -8.65 23.92
C MET A 21 13.57 -8.15 24.00
N LYS A 22 14.31 -8.22 22.88
CA LYS A 22 15.67 -7.73 22.78
C LYS A 22 15.72 -6.23 23.03
N LYS A 23 14.88 -5.45 22.35
CA LYS A 23 14.82 -3.99 22.46
C LYS A 23 14.41 -3.55 23.87
N LEU A 24 13.43 -4.22 24.52
CA LEU A 24 13.06 -3.96 25.91
C LEU A 24 14.23 -4.07 26.90
N VAL A 25 15.15 -4.99 26.65
CA VAL A 25 16.35 -5.16 27.49
C VAL A 25 17.42 -4.11 27.13
N GLU A 26 17.62 -3.81 25.85
CA GLU A 26 18.58 -2.81 25.39
C GLU A 26 18.25 -1.40 25.89
N ASP A 27 16.97 -1.03 25.88
CA ASP A 27 16.48 0.27 26.37
C ASP A 27 16.39 0.35 27.91
N GLY A 28 16.74 -0.74 28.61
CA GLY A 28 16.73 -0.79 30.07
C GLY A 28 15.34 -0.83 30.72
N VAL A 29 14.28 -0.98 29.93
CA VAL A 29 12.89 -1.12 30.41
C VAL A 29 12.70 -2.45 31.13
N ALA A 30 13.38 -3.50 30.67
CA ALA A 30 13.41 -4.80 31.30
C ALA A 30 14.84 -5.15 31.75
N HIS A 31 15.00 -5.67 32.97
CA HIS A 31 16.30 -6.02 33.51
C HIS A 31 16.92 -7.29 32.87
N ASN A 32 16.10 -8.16 32.33
CA ASN A 32 16.53 -9.40 31.69
C ASN A 32 15.45 -9.92 30.73
N ILE A 33 15.82 -10.90 29.89
CA ILE A 33 14.92 -11.54 28.91
C ILE A 33 13.67 -12.15 29.55
N LYS A 34 13.78 -12.70 30.77
CA LYS A 34 12.66 -13.30 31.50
C LYS A 34 11.63 -12.24 31.94
N SER A 35 12.11 -11.07 32.34
CA SER A 35 11.28 -9.90 32.65
C SER A 35 10.62 -9.35 31.39
N ALA A 36 11.39 -9.20 30.31
CA ALA A 36 10.89 -8.75 29.02
C ALA A 36 9.76 -9.66 28.50
N LYS A 37 9.94 -10.98 28.58
CA LYS A 37 8.91 -11.95 28.20
C LYS A 37 7.61 -11.74 28.98
N ARG A 38 7.68 -11.55 30.29
CA ARG A 38 6.50 -11.28 31.13
C ARG A 38 5.80 -9.96 30.77
N MET A 39 6.58 -8.92 30.40
CA MET A 39 6.02 -7.64 29.96
C MET A 39 5.27 -7.78 28.64
N VAL A 40 5.83 -8.53 27.69
CA VAL A 40 5.18 -8.83 26.40
C VAL A 40 3.90 -9.63 26.61
N GLU A 41 3.91 -10.65 27.48
CA GLU A 41 2.71 -11.47 27.82
C GLU A 41 1.60 -10.65 28.51
N ARG A 42 1.94 -9.58 29.23
CA ARG A 42 0.99 -8.66 29.87
C ARG A 42 0.54 -7.52 28.98
N VAL A 43 1.16 -7.37 27.82
CA VAL A 43 0.84 -6.36 26.80
C VAL A 43 0.76 -4.94 27.38
N ASN A 44 1.84 -4.49 28.07
CA ASN A 44 1.95 -3.13 28.59
C ASN A 44 2.01 -2.09 27.45
N GLU A 45 1.59 -0.84 27.69
CA GLU A 45 1.65 0.25 26.71
C GLU A 45 3.04 0.41 26.08
N GLN A 46 4.10 0.34 26.89
CA GLN A 46 5.49 0.40 26.44
C GLN A 46 5.86 -0.68 25.41
N VAL A 47 5.17 -1.83 25.42
CA VAL A 47 5.39 -2.91 24.45
C VAL A 47 4.89 -2.49 23.06
N TRP A 48 3.80 -1.73 23.01
CA TRP A 48 3.26 -1.23 21.74
C TRP A 48 4.16 -0.18 21.11
N ASP A 49 4.70 0.75 21.88
CA ASP A 49 5.63 1.78 21.38
C ASP A 49 6.89 1.13 20.80
N ILE A 50 7.45 0.15 21.52
CA ILE A 50 8.62 -0.61 21.07
C ILE A 50 8.30 -1.46 19.84
N LEU A 51 7.10 -2.05 19.76
CA LEU A 51 6.68 -2.81 18.57
C LEU A 51 6.64 -1.92 17.33
N GLU A 52 6.10 -0.71 17.42
CA GLU A 52 6.07 0.25 16.31
C GLU A 52 7.49 0.63 15.86
N GLU A 53 8.41 0.85 16.82
CA GLU A 53 9.81 1.12 16.51
C GLU A 53 10.50 -0.06 15.82
N VAL A 54 10.31 -1.28 16.33
CA VAL A 54 10.91 -2.49 15.80
C VAL A 54 10.40 -2.86 14.40
N ILE A 55 9.13 -2.62 14.13
CA ILE A 55 8.51 -2.88 12.81
C ILE A 55 9.04 -1.91 11.75
N THR A 56 9.35 -0.69 12.15
CA THR A 56 9.90 0.31 11.24
C THR A 56 11.20 -0.21 10.63
N ASP A 57 11.29 -0.16 9.31
CA ASP A 57 12.44 -0.65 8.55
C ASP A 57 12.77 -2.15 8.64
N HIS A 58 11.86 -2.98 9.17
CA HIS A 58 12.03 -4.43 9.21
C HIS A 58 11.15 -5.11 8.14
N PRO A 59 11.70 -5.55 7.00
CA PRO A 59 10.91 -6.18 5.95
C PRO A 59 10.38 -7.54 6.40
N VAL A 60 9.16 -7.89 5.98
CA VAL A 60 8.56 -9.21 6.16
C VAL A 60 8.32 -9.88 4.83
N LEU A 61 8.40 -11.21 4.79
CA LEU A 61 8.13 -12.01 3.61
C LEU A 61 6.71 -12.57 3.69
N LEU A 62 5.94 -12.37 2.63
CA LEU A 62 4.64 -13.01 2.44
C LEU A 62 4.74 -14.11 1.42
N ASN A 63 4.17 -15.27 1.73
CA ASN A 63 4.07 -16.42 0.85
C ASN A 63 2.63 -16.91 0.76
N ARG A 64 2.14 -17.14 -0.46
CA ARG A 64 0.90 -17.86 -0.72
C ARG A 64 1.21 -19.20 -1.37
N ALA A 65 0.72 -20.28 -0.78
CA ALA A 65 0.81 -21.61 -1.39
C ALA A 65 -0.32 -21.81 -2.43
N PRO A 66 -0.05 -22.53 -3.55
CA PRO A 66 1.22 -23.08 -3.97
C PRO A 66 2.17 -22.02 -4.53
N THR A 67 3.46 -22.11 -4.19
CA THR A 67 4.49 -21.20 -4.70
C THR A 67 4.98 -21.71 -6.05
N LEU A 68 4.42 -21.23 -7.14
CA LEU A 68 4.68 -21.70 -8.50
C LEU A 68 5.89 -21.01 -9.15
N HIS A 69 6.24 -19.82 -8.71
CA HIS A 69 7.35 -19.02 -9.20
C HIS A 69 7.88 -18.08 -8.11
N ARG A 70 9.02 -17.45 -8.36
CA ARG A 70 9.72 -16.62 -7.37
C ARG A 70 8.88 -15.46 -6.80
N LEU A 71 7.92 -14.92 -7.56
CA LEU A 71 7.05 -13.83 -7.11
C LEU A 71 5.91 -14.31 -6.19
N GLY A 72 5.79 -15.63 -5.93
CA GLY A 72 4.93 -16.18 -4.89
C GLY A 72 5.45 -15.95 -3.47
N ILE A 73 6.67 -15.42 -3.34
CA ILE A 73 7.26 -14.92 -2.08
C ILE A 73 7.81 -13.52 -2.37
N GLN A 74 7.28 -12.51 -1.69
CA GLN A 74 7.74 -11.13 -1.83
C GLN A 74 7.91 -10.48 -0.46
N ALA A 75 8.82 -9.52 -0.37
CA ALA A 75 9.04 -8.73 0.82
C ALA A 75 8.18 -7.46 0.80
N PHE A 76 7.70 -7.08 1.97
CA PHE A 76 6.93 -5.87 2.20
C PHE A 76 7.39 -5.17 3.47
N GLN A 77 7.20 -3.86 3.51
CA GLN A 77 7.34 -3.08 4.73
C GLN A 77 6.02 -3.18 5.52
N PRO A 78 6.02 -3.73 6.75
CA PRO A 78 4.80 -3.83 7.54
C PRO A 78 4.38 -2.48 8.12
N VAL A 79 3.07 -2.24 8.15
CA VAL A 79 2.44 -1.08 8.79
C VAL A 79 1.29 -1.59 9.66
N LEU A 80 1.24 -1.15 10.91
CA LEU A 80 0.18 -1.53 11.83
C LEU A 80 -1.11 -0.77 11.54
N VAL A 81 -2.21 -1.50 11.44
CA VAL A 81 -3.56 -0.94 11.27
C VAL A 81 -4.55 -1.75 12.10
N GLU A 82 -5.72 -1.19 12.39
CA GLU A 82 -6.77 -1.88 13.11
C GLU A 82 -7.50 -2.91 12.24
N GLY A 83 -7.84 -4.07 12.81
CA GLY A 83 -8.58 -5.16 12.16
C GLY A 83 -7.93 -6.53 12.36
N ARG A 84 -8.50 -7.58 11.75
CA ARG A 84 -8.08 -8.99 11.91
C ARG A 84 -7.60 -9.64 10.62
N ALA A 85 -7.27 -8.86 9.60
CA ALA A 85 -6.80 -9.38 8.32
C ALA A 85 -5.60 -8.60 7.81
N ILE A 86 -4.76 -9.23 7.00
CA ILE A 86 -3.68 -8.57 6.29
C ILE A 86 -4.27 -7.79 5.11
N LYS A 87 -3.93 -6.52 4.99
CA LYS A 87 -4.22 -5.74 3.78
C LYS A 87 -3.05 -5.86 2.81
N LEU A 88 -3.34 -6.37 1.64
CA LEU A 88 -2.38 -6.51 0.56
C LEU A 88 -2.77 -5.56 -0.59
N HIS A 89 -1.78 -4.94 -1.24
CA HIS A 89 -2.05 -4.08 -2.38
C HIS A 89 -2.64 -4.90 -3.54
N PRO A 90 -3.75 -4.48 -4.16
CA PRO A 90 -4.43 -5.26 -5.20
C PRO A 90 -3.55 -5.63 -6.41
N LEU A 91 -2.61 -4.77 -6.80
CA LEU A 91 -1.73 -5.01 -7.95
C LEU A 91 -0.76 -6.19 -7.77
N VAL A 92 -0.43 -6.59 -6.53
CA VAL A 92 0.43 -7.76 -6.28
C VAL A 92 -0.37 -9.08 -6.23
N CYS A 93 -1.69 -9.04 -6.17
CA CYS A 93 -2.53 -10.23 -6.15
C CYS A 93 -2.32 -11.11 -7.39
N THR A 94 -2.06 -10.52 -8.55
CA THR A 94 -1.77 -11.26 -9.78
C THR A 94 -0.52 -12.14 -9.64
N ALA A 95 0.53 -11.64 -8.99
CA ALA A 95 1.76 -12.39 -8.76
C ALA A 95 1.55 -13.58 -7.81
N TYR A 96 0.72 -13.42 -6.80
CA TYR A 96 0.36 -14.48 -5.85
C TYR A 96 -0.75 -15.41 -6.35
N ASN A 97 -1.44 -15.05 -7.42
CA ASN A 97 -2.74 -15.63 -7.77
C ASN A 97 -3.70 -15.64 -6.58
N ALA A 98 -3.75 -14.52 -5.86
CA ALA A 98 -4.53 -14.34 -4.64
C ALA A 98 -5.78 -13.52 -4.90
N ASP A 99 -6.83 -13.81 -4.15
CA ASP A 99 -8.05 -13.03 -4.06
C ASP A 99 -8.41 -12.73 -2.59
N PHE A 100 -9.47 -11.99 -2.37
CA PHE A 100 -9.88 -11.56 -1.02
C PHE A 100 -11.13 -12.33 -0.51
N ASP A 101 -11.30 -13.56 -0.94
CA ASP A 101 -12.43 -14.42 -0.55
C ASP A 101 -12.16 -15.31 0.69
N GLY A 102 -10.99 -15.18 1.30
CA GLY A 102 -10.57 -15.95 2.47
C GLY A 102 -9.22 -16.65 2.30
N ASP A 103 -8.44 -16.28 1.29
CA ASP A 103 -7.09 -16.79 1.09
C ASP A 103 -6.21 -16.58 2.32
N GLN A 104 -5.35 -17.56 2.59
CA GLN A 104 -4.35 -17.51 3.66
C GLN A 104 -2.95 -17.34 3.08
N MET A 105 -2.14 -16.58 3.79
CA MET A 105 -0.72 -16.39 3.47
C MET A 105 0.15 -16.65 4.69
N ALA A 106 1.33 -17.25 4.47
CA ALA A 106 2.34 -17.37 5.51
C ALA A 106 3.17 -16.08 5.58
N VAL A 107 3.43 -15.62 6.80
CA VAL A 107 4.29 -14.47 7.08
C VAL A 107 5.59 -14.97 7.68
N HIS A 108 6.73 -14.56 7.11
CA HIS A 108 8.07 -14.90 7.59
C HIS A 108 8.82 -13.62 7.93
N VAL A 109 9.44 -13.59 9.11
CA VAL A 109 10.25 -12.47 9.58
C VAL A 109 11.72 -12.84 9.47
N PRO A 110 12.53 -12.16 8.61
CA PRO A 110 13.96 -12.37 8.55
C PRO A 110 14.63 -12.03 9.89
N LEU A 111 15.43 -12.95 10.42
CA LEU A 111 16.02 -12.79 11.75
C LEU A 111 17.39 -12.13 11.71
N SER A 112 18.25 -12.48 10.73
CA SER A 112 19.60 -11.93 10.61
C SER A 112 19.59 -10.64 9.77
N VAL A 113 20.63 -9.82 9.97
CA VAL A 113 20.82 -8.58 9.21
C VAL A 113 21.02 -8.86 7.73
N GLU A 114 21.75 -9.94 7.41
CA GLU A 114 21.99 -10.37 6.03
C GLU A 114 20.68 -10.78 5.36
N ALA A 115 19.82 -11.56 6.05
CA ALA A 115 18.52 -11.98 5.51
C ALA A 115 17.58 -10.78 5.32
N GLN A 116 17.62 -9.78 6.22
CA GLN A 116 16.86 -8.53 6.07
C GLN A 116 17.36 -7.72 4.86
N ALA A 117 18.68 -7.66 4.65
CA ALA A 117 19.26 -6.99 3.50
C ALA A 117 18.85 -7.67 2.20
N GLU A 118 18.94 -9.01 2.11
CA GLU A 118 18.47 -9.77 0.94
C GLU A 118 16.97 -9.57 0.69
N ALA A 119 16.14 -9.61 1.72
CA ALA A 119 14.70 -9.34 1.61
C ALA A 119 14.44 -7.93 1.04
N ARG A 120 15.19 -6.93 1.48
CA ARG A 120 15.05 -5.53 1.04
C ARG A 120 15.56 -5.31 -0.39
N PHE A 121 16.73 -5.85 -0.74
CA PHE A 121 17.34 -5.58 -2.05
C PHE A 121 16.85 -6.49 -3.16
N LEU A 122 16.56 -7.75 -2.87
CA LEU A 122 16.23 -8.76 -3.89
C LEU A 122 14.73 -9.09 -3.95
N MET A 123 14.01 -9.03 -2.82
CA MET A 123 12.66 -9.57 -2.73
C MET A 123 11.56 -8.52 -2.53
N LEU A 124 11.91 -7.24 -2.37
CA LEU A 124 10.91 -6.18 -2.16
C LEU A 124 9.96 -6.10 -3.35
N ALA A 125 8.65 -6.07 -3.09
CA ALA A 125 7.61 -6.07 -4.12
C ALA A 125 7.77 -4.90 -5.11
N ALA A 126 8.16 -3.71 -4.64
CA ALA A 126 8.40 -2.54 -5.48
C ALA A 126 9.55 -2.73 -6.48
N GLY A 127 10.55 -3.58 -6.18
CA GLY A 127 11.66 -3.91 -7.07
C GLY A 127 11.35 -5.04 -8.06
N ASN A 128 10.27 -5.80 -7.86
CA ASN A 128 9.94 -7.01 -8.62
C ASN A 128 8.65 -6.86 -9.44
N ILE A 129 8.52 -5.77 -10.16
CA ILE A 129 7.34 -5.46 -10.97
C ILE A 129 7.30 -6.15 -12.34
N MET A 130 8.39 -6.79 -12.75
CA MET A 130 8.53 -7.43 -14.06
C MET A 130 8.55 -8.96 -13.94
N LYS A 131 7.88 -9.64 -14.86
CA LYS A 131 7.92 -11.11 -14.95
C LYS A 131 9.30 -11.57 -15.42
N PRO A 132 9.91 -12.56 -14.76
CA PRO A 132 11.19 -13.09 -15.21
C PRO A 132 11.08 -13.93 -16.50
N SER A 133 9.88 -14.38 -16.88
CA SER A 133 9.65 -15.22 -18.05
C SER A 133 9.69 -14.45 -19.37
N ASP A 134 9.06 -13.27 -19.41
CA ASP A 134 8.84 -12.52 -20.65
C ASP A 134 9.17 -11.03 -20.53
N GLY A 135 9.60 -10.58 -19.35
CA GLY A 135 9.93 -9.19 -19.08
C GLY A 135 8.74 -8.22 -19.12
N LYS A 136 7.52 -8.74 -19.13
CA LYS A 136 6.32 -7.88 -19.06
C LYS A 136 5.98 -7.53 -17.62
N PRO A 137 5.29 -6.40 -17.38
CA PRO A 137 4.84 -6.05 -16.04
C PRO A 137 3.90 -7.11 -15.46
N VAL A 138 4.09 -7.44 -14.17
CA VAL A 138 3.17 -8.27 -13.39
C VAL A 138 2.08 -7.42 -12.76
N CYS A 139 2.47 -6.24 -12.25
CA CYS A 139 1.59 -5.33 -11.54
C CYS A 139 0.82 -4.46 -12.53
N VAL A 140 -0.21 -5.03 -13.13
CA VAL A 140 -1.12 -4.33 -14.06
C VAL A 140 -2.55 -4.39 -13.54
N PRO A 141 -3.38 -3.36 -13.79
CA PRO A 141 -4.79 -3.41 -13.47
C PRO A 141 -5.49 -4.56 -14.22
N THR A 142 -6.30 -5.32 -13.52
CA THR A 142 -7.06 -6.46 -14.08
C THR A 142 -8.51 -6.45 -13.61
N GLN A 143 -9.41 -7.12 -14.33
CA GLN A 143 -10.81 -7.38 -13.93
C GLN A 143 -11.52 -6.11 -13.41
N ASP A 144 -11.95 -6.09 -12.15
CA ASP A 144 -12.71 -5.02 -11.54
C ASP A 144 -11.94 -3.67 -11.46
N MET A 145 -10.60 -3.70 -11.42
CA MET A 145 -9.78 -2.48 -11.49
C MET A 145 -9.91 -1.80 -12.87
N VAL A 146 -9.92 -2.58 -13.94
CA VAL A 146 -10.13 -2.07 -15.31
C VAL A 146 -11.55 -1.53 -15.46
N LEU A 147 -12.56 -2.27 -14.97
CA LEU A 147 -13.94 -1.84 -14.99
C LEU A 147 -14.14 -0.56 -14.17
N GLY A 148 -13.55 -0.48 -12.98
CA GLY A 148 -13.59 0.70 -12.13
C GLY A 148 -12.93 1.93 -12.76
N SER A 149 -11.76 1.75 -13.39
CA SER A 149 -11.07 2.82 -14.12
C SER A 149 -11.89 3.29 -15.34
N TYR A 150 -12.49 2.37 -16.06
CA TYR A 150 -13.39 2.71 -17.16
C TYR A 150 -14.59 3.52 -16.67
N TYR A 151 -15.25 3.05 -15.61
CA TYR A 151 -16.39 3.78 -15.02
C TYR A 151 -16.01 5.18 -14.56
N LEU A 152 -14.87 5.34 -13.86
CA LEU A 152 -14.40 6.65 -13.41
C LEU A 152 -14.14 7.64 -14.56
N THR A 153 -13.67 7.14 -15.70
CA THR A 153 -13.31 7.97 -16.86
C THR A 153 -14.42 8.23 -17.85
N MET A 154 -15.61 7.66 -17.61
CA MET A 154 -16.80 7.92 -18.44
C MET A 154 -17.26 9.37 -18.36
N ASP A 155 -17.72 9.90 -19.49
CA ASP A 155 -18.40 11.19 -19.56
C ASP A 155 -19.93 10.96 -19.48
N LYS A 156 -20.64 11.77 -18.71
CA LYS A 156 -22.09 11.74 -18.61
C LYS A 156 -22.66 13.11 -18.95
N GLU A 157 -23.50 13.17 -19.95
CA GLU A 157 -24.22 14.38 -20.34
C GLU A 157 -25.23 14.79 -19.27
N ASN A 158 -25.44 16.10 -19.13
CA ASN A 158 -26.35 16.70 -18.14
C ASN A 158 -26.04 16.29 -16.67
N ALA A 159 -24.76 16.00 -16.36
CA ALA A 159 -24.34 15.73 -14.99
C ALA A 159 -24.24 17.04 -14.19
N LYS A 160 -24.48 16.95 -12.87
CA LYS A 160 -24.41 18.12 -11.98
C LYS A 160 -23.06 18.81 -12.09
N GLY A 161 -23.04 20.12 -12.39
CA GLY A 161 -21.83 20.93 -12.51
C GLY A 161 -21.15 20.86 -13.89
N GLU A 162 -21.82 20.35 -14.91
CA GLU A 162 -21.31 20.36 -16.28
C GLU A 162 -21.00 21.78 -16.77
N GLY A 163 -19.84 21.94 -17.43
CA GLY A 163 -19.40 23.21 -18.01
C GLY A 163 -18.72 24.16 -17.03
N MET A 164 -18.63 23.85 -15.75
CA MET A 164 -17.96 24.71 -14.76
C MET A 164 -16.46 24.82 -15.03
N TYR A 165 -15.90 25.98 -14.64
CA TYR A 165 -14.48 26.30 -14.80
C TYR A 165 -13.80 26.34 -13.43
N PHE A 166 -12.62 25.75 -13.36
CA PHE A 166 -11.79 25.71 -12.15
C PHE A 166 -10.38 26.20 -12.43
N ALA A 167 -9.82 26.97 -11.47
CA ALA A 167 -8.51 27.55 -11.58
C ALA A 167 -7.37 26.51 -11.48
N ASN A 168 -7.61 25.40 -10.79
CA ASN A 168 -6.67 24.29 -10.62
C ASN A 168 -7.41 22.98 -10.31
N VAL A 169 -6.63 21.89 -10.22
CA VAL A 169 -7.13 20.54 -9.92
C VAL A 169 -7.71 20.44 -8.51
N ASP A 170 -7.06 21.09 -7.54
CA ASP A 170 -7.48 21.02 -6.12
C ASP A 170 -8.84 21.66 -5.89
N GLU A 171 -9.12 22.78 -6.58
CA GLU A 171 -10.41 23.44 -6.55
C GLU A 171 -11.52 22.54 -7.10
N ALA A 172 -11.25 21.82 -8.20
CA ALA A 172 -12.21 20.89 -8.79
C ALA A 172 -12.47 19.71 -7.84
N ILE A 173 -11.44 19.17 -7.18
CA ILE A 173 -11.58 18.08 -6.19
C ILE A 173 -12.37 18.58 -4.97
N MET A 174 -12.11 19.80 -4.52
CA MET A 174 -12.86 20.39 -3.40
C MET A 174 -14.35 20.55 -3.75
N ALA A 175 -14.67 21.06 -4.94
CA ALA A 175 -16.05 21.18 -5.40
C ALA A 175 -16.76 19.82 -5.51
N TYR A 176 -16.03 18.77 -5.90
CA TYR A 176 -16.54 17.40 -5.88
C TYR A 176 -16.82 16.89 -4.46
N ASN A 177 -15.91 17.12 -3.52
CA ASN A 177 -16.06 16.69 -2.14
C ASN A 177 -17.25 17.38 -1.43
N VAL A 178 -17.52 18.62 -1.79
CA VAL A 178 -18.70 19.38 -1.30
C VAL A 178 -19.99 18.96 -2.02
N GLY A 179 -19.87 18.18 -3.12
CA GLY A 179 -21.02 17.69 -3.88
C GLY A 179 -21.61 18.71 -4.87
N GLU A 180 -20.87 19.76 -5.24
CA GLU A 180 -21.27 20.74 -6.25
C GLU A 180 -21.18 20.19 -7.67
N ILE A 181 -20.25 19.28 -7.92
CA ILE A 181 -20.03 18.63 -9.21
C ILE A 181 -20.08 17.11 -9.09
N ALA A 182 -20.57 16.44 -10.12
CA ALA A 182 -20.55 14.98 -10.21
C ALA A 182 -19.21 14.48 -10.79
N VAL A 183 -18.84 13.24 -10.43
CA VAL A 183 -17.58 12.62 -10.88
C VAL A 183 -17.44 12.54 -12.40
N HIS A 184 -18.57 12.40 -13.10
CA HIS A 184 -18.65 12.24 -14.57
C HIS A 184 -19.00 13.54 -15.31
N ALA A 185 -19.15 14.67 -14.59
CA ALA A 185 -19.48 15.95 -15.19
C ALA A 185 -18.29 16.47 -16.02
N ALA A 186 -18.54 16.90 -17.24
CA ALA A 186 -17.55 17.55 -18.08
C ALA A 186 -17.27 18.96 -17.56
N ILE A 187 -16.08 19.19 -17.04
CA ILE A 187 -15.61 20.45 -16.46
C ILE A 187 -14.39 20.99 -17.21
N ASN A 188 -14.09 22.26 -17.02
CA ASN A 188 -12.93 22.92 -17.60
C ASN A 188 -11.94 23.28 -16.48
N VAL A 189 -10.75 22.70 -16.51
CA VAL A 189 -9.75 22.87 -15.45
C VAL A 189 -8.46 23.42 -16.07
N ARG A 190 -7.89 24.44 -15.43
CA ARG A 190 -6.56 24.92 -15.80
C ARG A 190 -5.53 23.95 -15.25
N MET A 191 -4.74 23.37 -16.16
CA MET A 191 -3.64 22.47 -15.83
C MET A 191 -2.31 23.04 -16.28
N HIS A 192 -1.28 22.73 -15.51
CA HIS A 192 0.12 23.04 -15.83
C HIS A 192 0.83 21.73 -16.18
N LYS A 193 1.52 21.70 -17.30
CA LYS A 193 2.31 20.54 -17.73
C LYS A 193 3.65 21.01 -18.28
N VAL A 194 4.70 20.35 -17.85
CA VAL A 194 6.03 20.55 -18.42
C VAL A 194 6.16 19.67 -19.66
N VAL A 195 6.33 20.28 -20.82
CA VAL A 195 6.56 19.60 -22.10
C VAL A 195 7.88 20.13 -22.66
N ASP A 196 8.83 19.24 -22.91
CA ASP A 196 10.18 19.55 -23.39
C ASP A 196 10.93 20.61 -22.54
N GLY A 197 10.73 20.54 -21.20
CA GLY A 197 11.37 21.46 -20.25
C GLY A 197 10.72 22.85 -20.16
N VAL A 198 9.61 23.08 -20.87
CA VAL A 198 8.87 24.36 -20.85
C VAL A 198 7.52 24.13 -20.14
N GLU A 199 7.24 24.95 -19.13
CA GLU A 199 5.92 24.99 -18.49
C GLU A 199 4.88 25.56 -19.47
N LYS A 200 3.87 24.72 -19.77
CA LYS A 200 2.69 25.15 -20.53
C LYS A 200 1.47 25.07 -19.64
N SER A 201 0.69 26.13 -19.58
CA SER A 201 -0.60 26.15 -18.91
C SER A 201 -1.72 26.30 -19.93
N GLY A 202 -2.82 25.56 -19.71
CA GLY A 202 -3.98 25.60 -20.58
C GLY A 202 -5.24 25.13 -19.88
N ILE A 203 -6.39 25.52 -20.40
CA ILE A 203 -7.69 25.01 -19.95
C ILE A 203 -7.97 23.72 -20.71
N ILE A 204 -8.18 22.65 -19.97
CA ILE A 204 -8.45 21.29 -20.50
C ILE A 204 -9.87 20.92 -20.11
N LYS A 205 -10.67 20.46 -21.08
CA LYS A 205 -11.97 19.84 -20.80
C LYS A 205 -11.75 18.42 -20.31
N THR A 206 -12.20 18.13 -19.10
CA THR A 206 -11.98 16.85 -18.44
C THR A 206 -13.14 16.54 -17.47
N THR A 207 -13.03 15.46 -16.68
CA THR A 207 -13.95 15.14 -15.59
C THR A 207 -13.16 14.93 -14.31
N VAL A 208 -13.82 15.05 -13.15
CA VAL A 208 -13.18 14.74 -11.86
C VAL A 208 -12.70 13.28 -11.82
N GLY A 209 -13.46 12.35 -12.39
CA GLY A 209 -13.05 10.95 -12.46
C GLY A 209 -11.76 10.72 -13.25
N LYS A 210 -11.55 11.43 -14.37
CA LYS A 210 -10.28 11.39 -15.11
C LYS A 210 -9.13 11.98 -14.31
N ILE A 211 -9.37 13.07 -13.59
CA ILE A 211 -8.37 13.69 -12.71
C ILE A 211 -7.96 12.72 -11.60
N LEU A 212 -8.91 12.12 -10.90
CA LEU A 212 -8.64 11.15 -9.84
C LEU A 212 -7.88 9.92 -10.37
N SER A 213 -8.26 9.40 -11.54
CA SER A 213 -7.56 8.29 -12.19
C SER A 213 -6.10 8.62 -12.49
N LEU A 214 -5.79 9.86 -12.92
CA LEU A 214 -4.41 10.30 -13.19
C LEU A 214 -3.57 10.51 -11.93
N ILE A 215 -4.20 10.81 -10.78
CA ILE A 215 -3.48 11.01 -9.49
C ILE A 215 -3.15 9.67 -8.84
N TYR A 216 -4.00 8.65 -9.03
CA TYR A 216 -3.87 7.36 -8.34
C TYR A 216 -3.30 6.24 -9.21
N ILE A 217 -3.06 6.45 -10.50
CA ILE A 217 -2.33 5.57 -11.42
C ILE A 217 -1.00 6.20 -11.82
#